data_20d750b26f6cf18ae1b0bac99d0bb8d0
#
_entry.id   20d750b26f6cf18ae1b0bac99d0bb8d0
#
_cell.length_a   1.000
_cell.length_b   1.000
_cell.length_c   1.000
_cell.angle_alpha   90.00
_cell.angle_beta   90.00
_cell.angle_gamma   90.00
#
_symmetry.space_group_name_H-M   'P 1'
#
loop_
_entity.id
_entity.type
_entity.pdbx_description
1 polymer ?
#
loop_
_entity_poly.entity_id
_entity_poly.type
_entity_poly.pdbx_seq_one_letter_code
_entity_poly.pdbx_strand_id
1 'polypeptide(L)'
;MVKRDREFEILLKEFLKTEGKHFSSKEEATEVFERIYNLVDEGYEIDASLSDLVDAIDEGDMSVVDKISALRELHEENRDALERAIELEEDIMYSDNDEDAEQMIIADVLAEYYSKAGMNEEAAKLYELMLMANPSDFHEVIDLLTLMYVRLDREGSLMDHIDCFDYEDSEATLLLLSIFSINQERFDETHYYMTKLKKLNKYAGNIFKGGFNKVIDYLEGNPGNVKGVN
;
A
#
# COMPACT_ATOMS: atom_id res chain seq x y z
N MET A 1 10.79 -10.03 -39.88
CA MET A 1 11.55 -8.76 -40.13
C MET A 1 10.49 -7.66 -40.29
N VAL A 2 10.25 -6.91 -39.25
CA VAL A 2 9.23 -5.86 -39.17
C VAL A 2 9.55 -4.83 -40.28
N LYS A 3 8.55 -4.41 -41.04
CA LYS A 3 8.67 -3.21 -41.86
C LYS A 3 8.77 -2.02 -40.92
N ARG A 4 10.01 -1.59 -40.66
CA ARG A 4 10.23 -0.34 -39.93
C ARG A 4 9.75 0.79 -40.85
N ASP A 5 8.52 1.20 -40.63
CA ASP A 5 7.95 2.35 -41.31
C ASP A 5 8.34 3.66 -40.60
N ARG A 6 7.95 4.77 -41.17
CA ARG A 6 8.29 6.10 -40.62
C ARG A 6 7.62 6.35 -39.27
N GLU A 7 6.49 5.72 -39.01
CA GLU A 7 5.75 5.83 -37.75
C GLU A 7 6.48 5.10 -36.62
N PHE A 8 6.92 3.86 -36.86
CA PHE A 8 7.76 3.12 -35.92
C PHE A 8 8.99 3.93 -35.46
N GLU A 9 9.71 4.54 -36.42
CA GLU A 9 10.93 5.31 -36.08
C GLU A 9 10.62 6.57 -35.26
N ILE A 10 9.47 7.20 -35.46
CA ILE A 10 9.03 8.37 -34.70
C ILE A 10 8.67 7.93 -33.27
N LEU A 11 7.84 6.91 -33.13
CA LEU A 11 7.38 6.39 -31.83
C LEU A 11 8.54 5.80 -31.01
N LEU A 12 9.44 5.05 -31.63
CA LEU A 12 10.65 4.56 -30.96
C LEU A 12 11.51 5.72 -30.43
N LYS A 13 11.69 6.77 -31.19
CA LYS A 13 12.48 7.92 -30.75
C LYS A 13 11.82 8.65 -29.57
N GLU A 14 10.51 8.75 -29.57
CA GLU A 14 9.73 9.36 -28.49
C GLU A 14 9.80 8.49 -27.23
N PHE A 15 9.57 7.18 -27.36
CA PHE A 15 9.72 6.21 -26.30
C PHE A 15 11.12 6.24 -25.67
N LEU A 16 12.17 6.21 -26.48
CA LEU A 16 13.55 6.28 -25.96
C LEU A 16 13.86 7.61 -25.24
N LYS A 17 13.18 8.67 -25.61
CA LYS A 17 13.34 9.98 -24.97
C LYS A 17 12.63 10.06 -23.63
N THR A 18 11.45 9.47 -23.51
CA THR A 18 10.59 9.49 -22.30
C THR A 18 10.96 8.34 -21.36
N GLU A 19 10.96 7.12 -21.88
CA GLU A 19 11.09 5.88 -21.10
C GLU A 19 12.49 5.27 -21.11
N GLY A 20 13.33 5.62 -22.07
CA GLY A 20 14.68 5.04 -22.25
C GLY A 20 15.59 5.17 -21.03
N LYS A 21 15.33 6.13 -20.16
CA LYS A 21 16.08 6.33 -18.90
C LYS A 21 15.80 5.23 -17.84
N HIS A 22 14.70 4.47 -18.00
CA HIS A 22 14.29 3.41 -17.08
C HIS A 22 14.89 2.05 -17.43
N PHE A 23 15.66 1.94 -18.51
CA PHE A 23 16.29 0.72 -18.99
C PHE A 23 17.81 0.76 -18.80
N SER A 24 18.41 -0.43 -18.57
CA SER A 24 19.86 -0.56 -18.38
C SER A 24 20.68 -0.20 -19.62
N SER A 25 20.07 -0.30 -20.80
CA SER A 25 20.69 0.07 -22.08
C SER A 25 19.66 0.53 -23.10
N LYS A 26 20.14 1.25 -24.12
CA LYS A 26 19.29 1.66 -25.24
C LYS A 26 18.80 0.47 -26.06
N GLU A 27 19.61 -0.57 -26.14
CA GLU A 27 19.30 -1.82 -26.84
C GLU A 27 18.13 -2.53 -26.16
N GLU A 28 18.14 -2.63 -24.83
CA GLU A 28 17.05 -3.20 -24.03
C GLU A 28 15.74 -2.43 -24.20
N ALA A 29 15.80 -1.09 -24.08
CA ALA A 29 14.64 -0.24 -24.34
C ALA A 29 14.07 -0.41 -25.75
N THR A 30 14.93 -0.58 -26.75
CA THR A 30 14.51 -0.81 -28.13
C THR A 30 13.83 -2.16 -28.31
N GLU A 31 14.36 -3.24 -27.70
CA GLU A 31 13.77 -4.57 -27.76
C GLU A 31 12.38 -4.60 -27.12
N VAL A 32 12.22 -3.94 -25.96
CA VAL A 32 10.92 -3.81 -25.30
C VAL A 32 9.95 -3.04 -26.18
N PHE A 33 10.35 -1.89 -26.74
CA PHE A 33 9.51 -1.13 -27.65
C PHE A 33 9.10 -1.92 -28.89
N GLU A 34 10.04 -2.65 -29.54
CA GLU A 34 9.74 -3.48 -30.71
C GLU A 34 8.72 -4.57 -30.39
N ARG A 35 8.81 -5.13 -29.18
CA ARG A 35 7.86 -6.16 -28.71
C ARG A 35 6.45 -5.57 -28.52
N ILE A 36 6.35 -4.42 -27.86
CA ILE A 36 5.09 -3.70 -27.66
C ILE A 36 4.47 -3.30 -29.01
N TYR A 37 5.26 -2.69 -29.88
CA TYR A 37 4.82 -2.23 -31.18
C TYR A 37 4.27 -3.38 -32.05
N ASN A 38 4.93 -4.53 -32.03
CA ASN A 38 4.48 -5.72 -32.76
C ASN A 38 3.15 -6.25 -32.22
N LEU A 39 2.96 -6.25 -30.89
CA LEU A 39 1.69 -6.68 -30.29
C LEU A 39 0.55 -5.76 -30.70
N VAL A 40 0.77 -4.45 -30.73
CA VAL A 40 -0.24 -3.46 -31.17
C VAL A 40 -0.54 -3.62 -32.67
N ASP A 41 0.49 -3.82 -33.53
CA ASP A 41 0.31 -4.01 -34.97
C ASP A 41 -0.41 -5.32 -35.31
N GLU A 42 -0.29 -6.35 -34.46
CA GLU A 42 -1.05 -7.62 -34.54
C GLU A 42 -2.49 -7.50 -34.02
N GLY A 43 -2.91 -6.30 -33.59
CA GLY A 43 -4.26 -6.02 -33.11
C GLY A 43 -4.51 -6.55 -31.69
N TYR A 44 -3.45 -6.83 -30.93
CA TYR A 44 -3.56 -6.99 -29.50
C TYR A 44 -3.73 -5.62 -28.86
N GLU A 45 -4.89 -5.35 -28.31
CA GLU A 45 -5.04 -4.29 -27.31
C GLU A 45 -4.15 -4.70 -26.13
N ILE A 46 -3.14 -3.90 -25.81
CA ILE A 46 -2.39 -4.05 -24.57
C ILE A 46 -3.28 -3.44 -23.51
N ASP A 47 -4.22 -4.25 -23.08
CA ASP A 47 -5.04 -3.96 -21.92
C ASP A 47 -4.23 -4.41 -20.69
N ALA A 48 -3.21 -3.62 -20.36
CA ALA A 48 -2.51 -3.80 -19.09
C ALA A 48 -3.51 -3.43 -18.01
N SER A 49 -3.90 -4.38 -17.18
CA SER A 49 -4.71 -4.09 -16.00
C SER A 49 -3.99 -3.09 -15.11
N LEU A 50 -4.72 -2.36 -14.29
CA LEU A 50 -4.10 -1.46 -13.29
C LEU A 50 -3.16 -2.23 -12.37
N SER A 51 -3.50 -3.48 -12.05
CA SER A 51 -2.66 -4.41 -11.29
C SER A 51 -1.32 -4.68 -11.98
N ASP A 52 -1.31 -4.96 -13.29
CA ASP A 52 -0.07 -5.18 -14.06
C ASP A 52 0.84 -3.94 -14.05
N LEU A 53 0.25 -2.73 -14.08
CA LEU A 53 0.99 -1.47 -14.00
C LEU A 53 1.59 -1.26 -12.62
N VAL A 54 0.84 -1.56 -11.56
CA VAL A 54 1.32 -1.49 -10.18
C VAL A 54 2.48 -2.46 -9.97
N ASP A 55 2.35 -3.71 -10.42
CA ASP A 55 3.40 -4.73 -10.33
C ASP A 55 4.66 -4.29 -11.09
N ALA A 56 4.51 -3.71 -12.27
CA ALA A 56 5.64 -3.21 -13.04
C ALA A 56 6.38 -2.05 -12.34
N ILE A 57 5.66 -1.19 -11.62
CA ILE A 57 6.25 -0.11 -10.82
C ILE A 57 6.92 -0.71 -9.57
N ASP A 58 6.26 -1.65 -8.87
CA ASP A 58 6.75 -2.23 -7.63
C ASP A 58 8.00 -3.10 -7.84
N GLU A 59 8.01 -3.94 -8.87
CA GLU A 59 9.15 -4.80 -9.22
C GLU A 59 10.26 -4.05 -9.96
N GLY A 60 9.96 -2.87 -10.53
CA GLY A 60 10.89 -2.07 -11.30
C GLY A 60 12.11 -1.60 -10.49
N ASP A 61 13.29 -1.49 -11.16
CA ASP A 61 14.52 -0.95 -10.58
C ASP A 61 14.47 0.60 -10.52
N MET A 62 13.47 1.11 -9.78
CA MET A 62 13.21 2.53 -9.57
C MET A 62 13.54 2.91 -8.13
N SER A 63 13.93 4.19 -7.91
CA SER A 63 14.04 4.69 -6.54
C SER A 63 12.66 4.76 -5.87
N VAL A 64 12.62 4.68 -4.52
CA VAL A 64 11.36 4.84 -3.74
C VAL A 64 10.61 6.13 -4.11
N VAL A 65 11.34 7.21 -4.36
CA VAL A 65 10.76 8.51 -4.74
C VAL A 65 10.10 8.45 -6.12
N ASP A 66 10.75 7.78 -7.08
CA ASP A 66 10.21 7.61 -8.43
C ASP A 66 8.98 6.69 -8.41
N LYS A 67 9.01 5.60 -7.63
CA LYS A 67 7.86 4.70 -7.43
C LYS A 67 6.67 5.45 -6.83
N ILE A 68 6.88 6.25 -5.78
CA ILE A 68 5.84 7.10 -5.19
C ILE A 68 5.28 8.06 -6.24
N SER A 69 6.12 8.66 -7.08
CA SER A 69 5.66 9.59 -8.12
C SER A 69 4.79 8.89 -9.16
N ALA A 70 5.21 7.72 -9.65
CA ALA A 70 4.47 6.95 -10.64
C ALA A 70 3.14 6.42 -10.09
N LEU A 71 3.15 5.84 -8.88
CA LEU A 71 1.93 5.35 -8.22
C LEU A 71 0.96 6.47 -7.88
N ARG A 72 1.46 7.66 -7.52
CA ARG A 72 0.60 8.84 -7.30
C ARG A 72 -0.10 9.28 -8.59
N GLU A 73 0.63 9.35 -9.71
CA GLU A 73 0.06 9.69 -11.00
C GLU A 73 -1.02 8.67 -11.38
N LEU A 74 -0.71 7.38 -11.26
CA LEU A 74 -1.66 6.30 -11.52
C LEU A 74 -2.90 6.36 -10.61
N HIS A 75 -2.72 6.66 -9.33
CA HIS A 75 -3.83 6.83 -8.38
C HIS A 75 -4.70 8.04 -8.73
N GLU A 76 -4.11 9.20 -9.03
CA GLU A 76 -4.86 10.41 -9.40
C GLU A 76 -5.66 10.23 -10.69
N GLU A 77 -5.16 9.47 -11.65
CA GLU A 77 -5.85 9.18 -12.91
C GLU A 77 -7.03 8.21 -12.74
N ASN A 78 -6.99 7.37 -11.70
CA ASN A 78 -7.94 6.26 -11.52
C ASN A 78 -8.81 6.34 -10.26
N ARG A 79 -8.71 7.39 -9.46
CA ARG A 79 -9.39 7.49 -8.15
C ARG A 79 -10.91 7.62 -8.18
N ASP A 80 -11.49 7.82 -9.35
CA ASP A 80 -12.94 8.09 -9.51
C ASP A 80 -13.83 6.95 -8.98
N ALA A 81 -13.36 5.68 -8.98
CA ALA A 81 -14.11 4.57 -8.45
C ALA A 81 -14.16 4.58 -6.91
N LEU A 82 -13.03 4.90 -6.26
CA LEU A 82 -12.99 5.06 -4.80
C LEU A 82 -13.93 6.20 -4.35
N GLU A 83 -13.88 7.34 -5.05
CA GLU A 83 -14.75 8.48 -4.76
C GLU A 83 -16.23 8.13 -4.95
N ARG A 84 -16.58 7.40 -6.04
CA ARG A 84 -17.97 6.92 -6.28
C ARG A 84 -18.45 5.97 -5.19
N ALA A 85 -17.63 4.98 -4.80
CA ALA A 85 -17.99 4.02 -3.77
C ALA A 85 -18.32 4.74 -2.44
N ILE A 86 -17.49 5.72 -2.07
CA ILE A 86 -17.71 6.55 -0.87
C ILE A 86 -18.98 7.38 -0.99
N GLU A 87 -19.22 8.06 -2.13
CA GLU A 87 -20.41 8.89 -2.34
C GLU A 87 -21.71 8.09 -2.32
N LEU A 88 -21.67 6.84 -2.80
CA LEU A 88 -22.81 5.95 -2.86
C LEU A 88 -23.00 5.12 -1.57
N GLU A 89 -22.07 5.22 -0.63
CA GLU A 89 -21.99 4.37 0.57
C GLU A 89 -21.99 2.86 0.19
N GLU A 90 -21.38 2.52 -0.93
CA GLU A 90 -21.24 1.16 -1.45
C GLU A 90 -19.82 0.63 -1.19
N ASP A 91 -19.73 -0.66 -0.98
CA ASP A 91 -18.42 -1.32 -0.85
C ASP A 91 -17.85 -1.60 -2.25
N ILE A 92 -16.70 -1.02 -2.56
CA ILE A 92 -16.06 -1.11 -3.86
C ILE A 92 -15.75 -2.55 -4.28
N MET A 93 -15.55 -3.47 -3.32
CA MET A 93 -15.27 -4.88 -3.60
C MET A 93 -16.49 -5.65 -4.11
N TYR A 94 -17.69 -5.07 -4.00
CA TYR A 94 -18.92 -5.60 -4.58
C TYR A 94 -19.36 -4.87 -5.85
N SER A 95 -18.51 -4.00 -6.39
CA SER A 95 -18.73 -3.38 -7.70
C SER A 95 -18.86 -4.45 -8.79
N ASP A 96 -19.77 -4.22 -9.74
CA ASP A 96 -19.91 -5.08 -10.93
C ASP A 96 -18.74 -4.85 -11.93
N ASN A 97 -17.86 -3.89 -11.66
CA ASN A 97 -16.69 -3.56 -12.48
C ASN A 97 -15.40 -3.99 -11.78
N ASP A 98 -14.73 -4.99 -12.33
CA ASP A 98 -13.47 -5.51 -11.80
C ASP A 98 -12.37 -4.42 -11.70
N GLU A 99 -12.38 -3.42 -12.60
CA GLU A 99 -11.45 -2.29 -12.58
C GLU A 99 -11.60 -1.42 -11.32
N ASP A 100 -12.80 -1.34 -10.77
CA ASP A 100 -13.04 -0.54 -9.55
C ASP A 100 -12.27 -1.12 -8.35
N ALA A 101 -12.19 -2.44 -8.23
CA ALA A 101 -11.43 -3.12 -7.18
C ALA A 101 -9.91 -2.92 -7.34
N GLU A 102 -9.41 -2.82 -8.58
CA GLU A 102 -7.99 -2.61 -8.84
C GLU A 102 -7.48 -1.25 -8.32
N GLN A 103 -8.37 -0.26 -8.19
CA GLN A 103 -8.00 1.04 -7.60
C GLN A 103 -7.63 0.95 -6.13
N MET A 104 -8.19 -0.03 -5.41
CA MET A 104 -7.78 -0.33 -4.03
C MET A 104 -6.32 -0.80 -3.99
N ILE A 105 -5.88 -1.60 -4.96
CA ILE A 105 -4.50 -2.09 -5.06
C ILE A 105 -3.52 -0.93 -5.23
N ILE A 106 -3.85 0.04 -6.10
CA ILE A 106 -3.03 1.24 -6.29
C ILE A 106 -2.91 2.04 -4.99
N ALA A 107 -4.03 2.27 -4.32
CA ALA A 107 -4.06 3.01 -3.06
C ALA A 107 -3.26 2.33 -1.97
N ASP A 108 -3.36 1.00 -1.85
CA ASP A 108 -2.64 0.19 -0.86
C ASP A 108 -1.13 0.25 -1.08
N VAL A 109 -0.67 -0.06 -2.28
CA VAL A 109 0.77 -0.03 -2.60
C VAL A 109 1.34 1.38 -2.44
N LEU A 110 0.62 2.42 -2.85
CA LEU A 110 1.04 3.81 -2.65
C LEU A 110 1.12 4.17 -1.16
N ALA A 111 0.14 3.76 -0.34
CA ALA A 111 0.14 4.00 1.10
C ALA A 111 1.31 3.29 1.79
N GLU A 112 1.65 2.06 1.36
CA GLU A 112 2.81 1.33 1.85
C GLU A 112 4.13 2.08 1.54
N TYR A 113 4.28 2.58 0.31
CA TYR A 113 5.46 3.38 -0.06
C TYR A 113 5.53 4.70 0.72
N TYR A 114 4.42 5.37 0.96
CA TYR A 114 4.37 6.55 1.83
C TYR A 114 4.81 6.20 3.26
N SER A 115 4.29 5.10 3.82
CA SER A 115 4.68 4.61 5.15
C SER A 115 6.18 4.31 5.23
N LYS A 116 6.75 3.60 4.25
CA LYS A 116 8.19 3.27 4.14
C LYS A 116 9.05 4.54 4.01
N ALA A 117 8.55 5.56 3.32
CA ALA A 117 9.23 6.85 3.17
C ALA A 117 9.07 7.78 4.39
N GLY A 118 8.31 7.39 5.42
CA GLY A 118 8.00 8.21 6.59
C GLY A 118 6.95 9.31 6.32
N MET A 119 6.27 9.28 5.20
CA MET A 119 5.18 10.17 4.81
C MET A 119 3.86 9.70 5.45
N ASN A 120 3.85 9.65 6.79
CA ASN A 120 2.77 9.02 7.56
C ASN A 120 1.41 9.72 7.41
N GLU A 121 1.39 11.05 7.15
CA GLU A 121 0.16 11.82 6.91
C GLU A 121 -0.52 11.41 5.60
N GLU A 122 0.26 11.22 4.54
CA GLU A 122 -0.20 10.81 3.24
C GLU A 122 -0.66 9.35 3.27
N ALA A 123 0.08 8.48 3.96
CA ALA A 123 -0.32 7.08 4.16
C ALA A 123 -1.65 6.99 4.94
N ALA A 124 -1.79 7.74 6.04
CA ALA A 124 -3.02 7.74 6.83
C ALA A 124 -4.24 8.14 5.99
N LYS A 125 -4.12 9.18 5.16
CA LYS A 125 -5.23 9.62 4.28
C LYS A 125 -5.67 8.56 3.29
N LEU A 126 -4.73 7.80 2.72
CA LEU A 126 -5.07 6.72 1.81
C LEU A 126 -5.74 5.57 2.55
N TYR A 127 -5.24 5.17 3.71
CA TYR A 127 -5.88 4.14 4.52
C TYR A 127 -7.28 4.56 5.02
N GLU A 128 -7.48 5.84 5.39
CA GLU A 128 -8.82 6.39 5.70
C GLU A 128 -9.75 6.26 4.47
N LEU A 129 -9.28 6.65 3.28
CA LEU A 129 -10.03 6.54 2.03
C LEU A 129 -10.39 5.09 1.71
N MET A 130 -9.44 4.17 1.86
CA MET A 130 -9.65 2.74 1.62
C MET A 130 -10.72 2.16 2.55
N LEU A 131 -10.69 2.49 3.85
CA LEU A 131 -11.71 2.04 4.80
C LEU A 131 -13.10 2.62 4.51
N MET A 132 -13.16 3.85 3.97
CA MET A 132 -14.43 4.44 3.55
C MET A 132 -15.00 3.77 2.31
N ALA A 133 -14.14 3.38 1.36
CA ALA A 133 -14.54 2.72 0.11
C ALA A 133 -14.80 1.22 0.27
N ASN A 134 -14.19 0.58 1.26
CA ASN A 134 -14.33 -0.84 1.56
C ASN A 134 -14.51 -1.08 3.08
N PRO A 135 -15.69 -0.78 3.62
CA PRO A 135 -15.94 -0.92 5.05
C PRO A 135 -16.02 -2.37 5.54
N SER A 136 -16.07 -3.37 4.64
CA SER A 136 -16.16 -4.79 5.00
C SER A 136 -14.80 -5.50 5.07
N ASP A 137 -13.75 -4.95 4.49
CA ASP A 137 -12.40 -5.54 4.53
C ASP A 137 -11.52 -4.83 5.57
N PHE A 138 -11.69 -5.24 6.83
CA PHE A 138 -11.22 -4.44 7.96
C PHE A 138 -9.79 -4.71 8.41
N HIS A 139 -9.29 -5.94 8.27
CA HIS A 139 -8.26 -6.38 9.21
C HIS A 139 -6.88 -5.77 8.95
N GLU A 140 -6.40 -5.74 7.71
CA GLU A 140 -5.06 -5.21 7.44
C GLU A 140 -5.03 -3.68 7.47
N VAL A 141 -5.99 -3.03 6.82
CA VAL A 141 -6.04 -1.56 6.72
C VAL A 141 -6.25 -0.91 8.08
N ILE A 142 -7.07 -1.51 8.96
CA ILE A 142 -7.26 -1.02 10.34
C ILE A 142 -5.94 -0.99 11.11
N ASP A 143 -5.17 -2.08 11.06
CA ASP A 143 -3.91 -2.18 11.78
C ASP A 143 -2.88 -1.18 11.24
N LEU A 144 -2.83 -1.00 9.91
CA LEU A 144 -1.94 -0.03 9.25
C LEU A 144 -2.32 1.42 9.57
N LEU A 145 -3.61 1.74 9.56
CA LEU A 145 -4.10 3.07 9.95
C LEU A 145 -3.83 3.35 11.44
N THR A 146 -4.05 2.36 12.31
CA THR A 146 -3.68 2.44 13.73
C THR A 146 -2.20 2.75 13.89
N LEU A 147 -1.32 2.10 13.11
CA LEU A 147 0.11 2.37 13.09
C LEU A 147 0.40 3.82 12.69
N MET A 148 -0.27 4.34 11.66
CA MET A 148 -0.09 5.73 11.23
C MET A 148 -0.50 6.72 12.31
N TYR A 149 -1.64 6.53 12.96
CA TYR A 149 -2.08 7.41 14.04
C TYR A 149 -1.14 7.38 15.26
N VAL A 150 -0.61 6.21 15.59
CA VAL A 150 0.42 6.08 16.65
C VAL A 150 1.71 6.81 16.28
N ARG A 151 2.16 6.70 15.02
CA ARG A 151 3.35 7.41 14.53
C ARG A 151 3.17 8.92 14.50
N LEU A 152 1.96 9.37 14.21
CA LEU A 152 1.59 10.79 14.13
C LEU A 152 1.21 11.40 15.48
N ASP A 153 1.16 10.59 16.54
CA ASP A 153 0.68 11.00 17.88
C ASP A 153 -0.73 11.63 17.86
N ARG A 154 -1.62 11.08 16.96
CA ARG A 154 -2.99 11.55 16.77
C ARG A 154 -3.97 10.83 17.67
N GLU A 155 -3.97 11.17 18.96
CA GLU A 155 -4.82 10.50 19.95
C GLU A 155 -6.32 10.53 19.60
N GLY A 156 -6.85 11.69 19.20
CA GLY A 156 -8.27 11.83 18.87
C GLY A 156 -8.68 10.87 17.75
N SER A 157 -7.98 10.93 16.61
CA SER A 157 -8.25 10.04 15.48
C SER A 157 -8.05 8.57 15.84
N LEU A 158 -7.04 8.24 16.65
CA LEU A 158 -6.81 6.87 17.13
C LEU A 158 -7.98 6.36 17.97
N MET A 159 -8.47 7.15 18.91
CA MET A 159 -9.59 6.74 19.77
C MET A 159 -10.90 6.64 18.99
N ASP A 160 -11.21 7.61 18.11
CA ASP A 160 -12.39 7.55 17.25
C ASP A 160 -12.36 6.31 16.34
N HIS A 161 -11.18 5.98 15.80
CA HIS A 161 -10.97 4.80 14.97
C HIS A 161 -11.20 3.50 15.74
N ILE A 162 -10.66 3.39 16.96
CA ILE A 162 -10.80 2.20 17.81
C ILE A 162 -12.25 2.02 18.27
N ASP A 163 -12.94 3.09 18.57
CA ASP A 163 -14.35 3.04 19.00
C ASP A 163 -15.28 2.53 17.86
N CYS A 164 -14.85 2.67 16.59
CA CYS A 164 -15.60 2.18 15.45
C CYS A 164 -15.41 0.68 15.15
N PHE A 165 -14.33 0.08 15.63
CA PHE A 165 -13.96 -1.30 15.28
C PHE A 165 -13.70 -2.16 16.52
N ASP A 166 -13.96 -3.46 16.41
CA ASP A 166 -13.67 -4.42 17.49
C ASP A 166 -12.18 -4.80 17.47
N TYR A 167 -11.36 -4.00 18.15
CA TYR A 167 -9.90 -4.17 18.22
C TYR A 167 -9.44 -5.26 19.20
N GLU A 168 -10.36 -5.79 20.01
CA GLU A 168 -9.97 -6.72 21.10
C GLU A 168 -9.39 -8.04 20.59
N ASP A 169 -9.67 -8.40 19.35
CA ASP A 169 -9.18 -9.60 18.67
C ASP A 169 -7.96 -9.35 17.78
N SER A 170 -7.51 -8.09 17.61
CA SER A 170 -6.30 -7.76 16.86
C SER A 170 -5.07 -7.66 17.76
N GLU A 171 -4.10 -8.58 17.53
CA GLU A 171 -2.80 -8.54 18.21
C GLU A 171 -2.02 -7.26 17.85
N ALA A 172 -2.07 -6.85 16.59
CA ALA A 172 -1.37 -5.69 16.08
C ALA A 172 -1.89 -4.40 16.71
N THR A 173 -3.20 -4.19 16.69
CA THR A 173 -3.84 -3.04 17.33
C THR A 173 -3.56 -2.98 18.83
N LEU A 174 -3.73 -4.07 19.56
CA LEU A 174 -3.43 -4.11 21.01
C LEU A 174 -1.97 -3.79 21.32
N LEU A 175 -1.05 -4.23 20.47
CA LEU A 175 0.37 -3.93 20.62
C LEU A 175 0.65 -2.45 20.39
N LEU A 176 0.08 -1.85 19.33
CA LEU A 176 0.19 -0.43 19.00
C LEU A 176 -0.39 0.46 20.10
N LEU A 177 -1.58 0.11 20.63
CA LEU A 177 -2.19 0.80 21.77
C LEU A 177 -1.33 0.72 23.04
N SER A 178 -0.69 -0.44 23.28
CA SER A 178 0.25 -0.57 24.39
C SER A 178 1.45 0.36 24.26
N ILE A 179 1.98 0.51 23.03
CA ILE A 179 3.10 1.43 22.77
C ILE A 179 2.65 2.88 22.90
N PHE A 180 1.49 3.22 22.33
CA PHE A 180 0.93 4.56 22.43
C PHE A 180 0.74 4.98 23.87
N SER A 181 0.08 4.13 24.70
CA SER A 181 -0.15 4.43 26.10
C SER A 181 1.16 4.53 26.92
N ILE A 182 2.20 3.76 26.61
CA ILE A 182 3.53 3.94 27.22
C ILE A 182 4.11 5.30 26.87
N ASN A 183 4.07 5.69 25.61
CA ASN A 183 4.62 6.97 25.17
C ASN A 183 3.90 8.15 25.81
N GLN A 184 2.61 7.98 26.15
CA GLN A 184 1.80 8.97 26.86
C GLN A 184 1.88 8.83 28.40
N GLU A 185 2.75 7.95 28.93
CA GLU A 185 2.91 7.68 30.38
C GLU A 185 1.63 7.17 31.06
N ARG A 186 0.70 6.54 30.29
CA ARG A 186 -0.56 5.99 30.77
C ARG A 186 -0.41 4.51 31.14
N PHE A 187 0.24 4.23 32.26
CA PHE A 187 0.63 2.87 32.63
C PHE A 187 -0.56 1.94 32.93
N ASP A 188 -1.69 2.46 33.40
CA ASP A 188 -2.88 1.65 33.65
C ASP A 188 -3.51 1.15 32.35
N GLU A 189 -3.57 2.00 31.32
CA GLU A 189 -4.02 1.64 29.98
C GLU A 189 -3.04 0.65 29.34
N THR A 190 -1.74 0.90 29.45
CA THR A 190 -0.71 -0.03 28.99
C THR A 190 -0.91 -1.42 29.60
N HIS A 191 -1.15 -1.48 30.93
CA HIS A 191 -1.40 -2.76 31.60
C HIS A 191 -2.66 -3.46 31.09
N TYR A 192 -3.70 -2.71 30.82
CA TYR A 192 -4.96 -3.22 30.26
C TYR A 192 -4.73 -3.84 28.87
N TYR A 193 -4.16 -3.10 27.92
CA TYR A 193 -3.89 -3.60 26.58
C TYR A 193 -2.94 -4.79 26.56
N MET A 194 -1.85 -4.72 27.32
CA MET A 194 -0.90 -5.83 27.46
C MET A 194 -1.52 -7.09 28.08
N THR A 195 -2.50 -6.94 28.97
CA THR A 195 -3.21 -8.07 29.56
C THR A 195 -4.11 -8.75 28.52
N LYS A 196 -4.79 -7.98 27.66
CA LYS A 196 -5.56 -8.52 26.53
C LYS A 196 -4.65 -9.19 25.51
N LEU A 197 -3.62 -8.48 25.08
CA LEU A 197 -2.65 -8.99 24.10
C LEU A 197 -2.03 -10.34 24.55
N LYS A 198 -1.69 -10.51 25.83
CA LYS A 198 -1.16 -11.77 26.36
C LYS A 198 -2.18 -12.92 26.34
N LYS A 199 -3.47 -12.64 26.32
CA LYS A 199 -4.50 -13.68 26.17
C LYS A 199 -4.55 -14.21 24.73
N LEU A 200 -4.35 -13.33 23.74
CA LEU A 200 -4.28 -13.69 22.32
C LEU A 200 -2.94 -14.37 22.01
N ASN A 201 -1.85 -13.76 22.43
CA ASN A 201 -0.50 -14.23 22.15
C ASN A 201 0.37 -14.25 23.42
N LYS A 202 0.62 -15.44 23.95
CA LYS A 202 1.48 -15.63 25.13
C LYS A 202 2.93 -15.14 24.96
N TYR A 203 3.38 -14.97 23.70
CA TYR A 203 4.72 -14.51 23.36
C TYR A 203 4.81 -13.00 23.13
N ALA A 204 3.70 -12.26 23.20
CA ALA A 204 3.64 -10.82 22.95
C ALA A 204 4.68 -10.01 23.75
N GLY A 205 5.00 -10.46 24.99
CA GLY A 205 6.06 -9.83 25.76
C GLY A 205 7.46 -9.87 25.13
N ASN A 206 7.71 -10.78 24.19
CA ASN A 206 8.98 -10.85 23.45
C ASN A 206 9.02 -9.87 22.30
N ILE A 207 7.89 -9.68 21.61
CA ILE A 207 7.72 -8.67 20.54
C ILE A 207 7.96 -7.29 21.17
N PHE A 208 7.32 -7.03 22.30
CA PHE A 208 7.42 -5.75 23.00
C PHE A 208 8.83 -5.38 23.48
N LYS A 209 9.64 -6.38 23.87
CA LYS A 209 11.06 -6.17 24.23
C LYS A 209 11.92 -5.66 23.08
N GLY A 210 11.48 -5.80 21.86
CA GLY A 210 12.19 -5.33 20.67
C GLY A 210 11.99 -3.86 20.34
N GLY A 211 11.05 -3.20 21.02
CA GLY A 211 10.66 -1.80 20.75
C GLY A 211 9.80 -1.64 19.50
N PHE A 212 9.53 -0.38 19.16
CA PHE A 212 8.61 -0.01 18.09
C PHE A 212 8.98 -0.61 16.71
N ASN A 213 10.26 -0.63 16.35
CA ASN A 213 10.72 -1.19 15.07
C ASN A 213 10.38 -2.68 14.91
N LYS A 214 10.38 -3.44 16.02
CA LYS A 214 9.99 -4.87 15.95
C LYS A 214 8.49 -5.08 15.80
N VAL A 215 7.69 -4.13 16.27
CA VAL A 215 6.25 -4.14 16.01
C VAL A 215 6.00 -3.92 14.53
N ILE A 216 6.70 -2.97 13.93
CA ILE A 216 6.63 -2.69 12.49
C ILE A 216 7.06 -3.92 11.69
N ASP A 217 8.23 -4.50 12.00
CA ASP A 217 8.71 -5.73 11.34
C ASP A 217 7.69 -6.89 11.43
N TYR A 218 6.93 -6.95 12.52
CA TYR A 218 5.87 -7.96 12.71
C TYR A 218 4.64 -7.66 11.86
N LEU A 219 4.21 -6.40 11.83
CA LEU A 219 3.07 -5.94 11.03
C LEU A 219 3.34 -6.01 9.52
N GLU A 220 4.57 -5.74 9.11
CA GLU A 220 5.02 -5.82 7.71
C GLU A 220 5.33 -7.27 7.25
N GLY A 221 4.89 -8.28 8.01
CA GLY A 221 5.00 -9.68 7.62
C GLY A 221 6.41 -10.27 7.69
N ASN A 222 7.35 -9.62 8.39
CA ASN A 222 8.70 -10.11 8.65
C ASN A 222 8.87 -10.73 10.08
N PRO A 223 8.05 -11.74 10.46
CA PRO A 223 8.13 -12.34 11.80
C PRO A 223 9.44 -13.11 12.04
N GLY A 224 10.24 -13.35 11.00
CA GLY A 224 11.50 -14.12 11.08
C GLY A 224 12.57 -13.52 11.99
N ASN A 225 12.45 -12.23 12.36
CA ASN A 225 13.37 -11.58 13.29
C ASN A 225 12.92 -11.67 14.75
N VAL A 226 11.72 -12.14 15.02
CA VAL A 226 11.21 -12.37 16.38
C VAL A 226 11.51 -13.82 16.78
N LYS A 227 12.77 -14.10 17.15
CA LYS A 227 13.14 -15.41 17.70
C LYS A 227 12.30 -15.70 18.96
N GLY A 228 11.37 -16.65 18.84
CA GLY A 228 10.52 -17.11 19.91
C GLY A 228 9.03 -17.01 19.64
N VAL A 229 8.61 -16.65 18.42
CA VAL A 229 7.23 -16.73 17.93
C VAL A 229 7.11 -17.94 17.00
N ASN A 230 7.37 -19.13 17.51
CA ASN A 230 7.07 -20.42 16.87
C ASN A 230 6.40 -21.32 17.91
#